data_47ae4f12640df60bf02ca22affb9c3bb
#
_entry.id   47ae4f12640df60bf02ca22affb9c3bb
#
_cell.length_a   1.000
_cell.length_b   1.000
_cell.length_c   1.000
_cell.angle_alpha   90.00
_cell.angle_beta   90.00
_cell.angle_gamma   90.00
#
_symmetry.space_group_name_H-M   'P 1'
#
loop_
_entity.id
_entity.type
_entity.pdbx_description
1 polymer ?
#
loop_
_entity_poly.entity_id
_entity_poly.type
_entity_poly.pdbx_seq_one_letter_code
_entity_poly.pdbx_strand_id
1 'polypeptide(L)'
;SRDYLVTALWAAVFIWVWNLIIGVTICWFYGKGKAIRKGILAVALISVIQGGGELLLTQVNTTIACFVPACISLIIILMLGRLPAFRNEWNVKESQIMERKTVAQEDGEKPEGMTLVQAFVPYFLLSVIALVVLLVEPVHTFLGRIQIGFSFPETVTGYGYVNEAVESFSPLSPFTHASMFLLISSLAGMIYYRKKGWIKKGGIGRIFIRAVSMTMPSGMAIIGLVIMSKIMAGTGQTEVLANGIANVLGKVYVILSPFIGLLGSFMTGSNM
;
A
#
# COMPACT_ATOMS: atom_id res chain seq x y z
N SER A 1 -9.36 -21.76 7.09
CA SER A 1 -10.58 -22.43 6.59
C SER A 1 -10.56 -22.47 5.08
N ARG A 2 -11.27 -23.43 4.49
CA ARG A 2 -11.33 -23.61 3.01
C ARG A 2 -11.93 -22.37 2.33
N ASP A 3 -12.88 -21.72 2.96
CA ASP A 3 -13.53 -20.51 2.42
C ASP A 3 -12.55 -19.33 2.36
N TYR A 4 -11.64 -19.20 3.32
CA TYR A 4 -10.59 -18.20 3.30
C TYR A 4 -9.66 -18.36 2.09
N LEU A 5 -9.22 -19.59 1.79
CA LEU A 5 -8.34 -19.86 0.65
C LEU A 5 -9.04 -19.60 -0.69
N VAL A 6 -10.33 -19.93 -0.80
CA VAL A 6 -11.13 -19.65 -2.02
C VAL A 6 -11.28 -18.14 -2.20
N THR A 7 -11.59 -17.40 -1.15
CA THR A 7 -11.70 -15.94 -1.20
C THR A 7 -10.38 -15.31 -1.58
N ALA A 8 -9.27 -15.75 -0.97
CA ALA A 8 -7.93 -15.27 -1.25
C ALA A 8 -7.52 -15.57 -2.72
N LEU A 9 -7.88 -16.72 -3.25
CA LEU A 9 -7.63 -17.09 -4.65
C LEU A 9 -8.36 -16.13 -5.61
N TRP A 10 -9.64 -15.89 -5.40
CA TRP A 10 -10.39 -14.97 -6.25
C TRP A 10 -9.89 -13.52 -6.14
N ALA A 11 -9.51 -13.09 -4.94
CA ALA A 11 -8.86 -11.80 -4.75
C ALA A 11 -7.57 -11.69 -5.57
N ALA A 12 -6.70 -12.71 -5.54
CA ALA A 12 -5.47 -12.74 -6.33
C ALA A 12 -5.75 -12.70 -7.85
N VAL A 13 -6.78 -13.41 -8.34
CA VAL A 13 -7.19 -13.35 -9.75
C VAL A 13 -7.61 -11.93 -10.15
N PHE A 14 -8.44 -11.26 -9.33
CA PHE A 14 -8.84 -9.88 -9.59
C PHE A 14 -7.66 -8.92 -9.57
N ILE A 15 -6.76 -9.05 -8.60
CA ILE A 15 -5.54 -8.22 -8.52
C ILE A 15 -4.66 -8.44 -9.76
N TRP A 16 -4.54 -9.67 -10.24
CA TRP A 16 -3.80 -9.96 -11.46
C TRP A 16 -4.37 -9.21 -12.68
N VAL A 17 -5.69 -9.27 -12.87
CA VAL A 17 -6.37 -8.53 -13.95
C VAL A 17 -6.12 -7.02 -13.81
N TRP A 18 -6.24 -6.48 -12.59
CA TRP A 18 -5.97 -5.07 -12.33
C TRP A 18 -4.51 -4.69 -12.57
N ASN A 19 -3.55 -5.52 -12.22
CA ASN A 19 -2.14 -5.33 -12.54
C ASN A 19 -1.90 -5.13 -14.04
N LEU A 20 -2.53 -5.95 -14.86
CA LEU A 20 -2.44 -5.82 -16.32
C LEU A 20 -3.05 -4.49 -16.80
N ILE A 21 -4.25 -4.17 -16.33
CA ILE A 21 -4.97 -2.94 -16.70
C ILE A 21 -4.15 -1.72 -16.30
N ILE A 22 -3.62 -1.68 -15.07
CA ILE A 22 -2.81 -0.59 -14.56
C ILE A 22 -1.51 -0.44 -15.39
N GLY A 23 -0.84 -1.55 -15.71
CA GLY A 23 0.36 -1.53 -16.54
C GLY A 23 0.12 -0.94 -17.93
N VAL A 24 -0.97 -1.35 -18.59
CA VAL A 24 -1.38 -0.80 -19.89
C VAL A 24 -1.76 0.67 -19.77
N THR A 25 -2.49 1.04 -18.71
CA THR A 25 -2.91 2.41 -18.44
C THR A 25 -1.71 3.35 -18.23
N ILE A 26 -0.71 2.90 -17.48
CA ILE A 26 0.54 3.66 -17.29
C ILE A 26 1.24 3.90 -18.64
N CYS A 27 1.36 2.86 -19.47
CA CYS A 27 1.90 2.99 -20.81
C CYS A 27 1.08 3.97 -21.68
N TRP A 28 -0.24 3.91 -21.57
CA TRP A 28 -1.13 4.83 -22.30
C TRP A 28 -0.90 6.28 -21.91
N PHE A 29 -0.84 6.58 -20.61
CA PHE A 29 -0.56 7.95 -20.13
C PHE A 29 0.83 8.43 -20.50
N TYR A 30 1.81 7.53 -20.54
CA TYR A 30 3.19 7.89 -20.91
C TYR A 30 3.35 8.26 -22.37
N GLY A 31 2.72 7.56 -23.29
CA GLY A 31 2.92 7.80 -24.73
C GLY A 31 1.91 7.11 -25.64
N LYS A 32 0.67 6.94 -25.13
CA LYS A 32 -0.45 6.36 -25.86
C LYS A 32 -0.08 5.01 -26.53
N GLY A 33 -0.59 4.74 -27.71
CA GLY A 33 -0.37 3.48 -28.43
C GLY A 33 1.10 3.16 -28.71
N LYS A 34 1.95 4.16 -28.91
CA LYS A 34 3.41 3.97 -29.14
C LYS A 34 4.09 3.39 -27.91
N ALA A 35 3.74 3.89 -26.72
CA ALA A 35 4.30 3.40 -25.46
C ALA A 35 3.78 1.99 -25.12
N ILE A 36 2.50 1.72 -25.36
CA ILE A 36 1.94 0.35 -25.16
C ILE A 36 2.72 -0.63 -26.04
N ARG A 37 2.88 -0.34 -27.34
CA ARG A 37 3.55 -1.24 -28.29
C ARG A 37 4.99 -1.57 -27.86
N LYS A 38 5.71 -0.60 -27.29
CA LYS A 38 7.08 -0.79 -26.80
C LYS A 38 7.12 -1.45 -25.41
N GLY A 39 6.18 -1.13 -24.54
CA GLY A 39 6.15 -1.57 -23.14
C GLY A 39 5.37 -2.87 -22.89
N ILE A 40 4.57 -3.34 -23.84
CA ILE A 40 3.63 -4.47 -23.63
C ILE A 40 4.34 -5.74 -23.16
N LEU A 41 5.55 -6.01 -23.67
CA LEU A 41 6.34 -7.16 -23.25
C LEU A 41 6.70 -7.07 -21.76
N ALA A 42 7.15 -5.90 -21.31
CA ALA A 42 7.49 -5.68 -19.91
C ALA A 42 6.24 -5.76 -19.02
N VAL A 43 5.14 -5.14 -19.45
CA VAL A 43 3.85 -5.18 -18.73
C VAL A 43 3.34 -6.63 -18.60
N ALA A 44 3.38 -7.41 -19.69
CA ALA A 44 2.94 -8.80 -19.68
C ALA A 44 3.82 -9.66 -18.76
N LEU A 45 5.14 -9.51 -18.83
CA LEU A 45 6.10 -10.23 -17.98
C LEU A 45 5.88 -9.92 -16.50
N ILE A 46 5.77 -8.64 -16.16
CA ILE A 46 5.52 -8.19 -14.78
C ILE A 46 4.17 -8.71 -14.30
N SER A 47 3.14 -8.60 -15.13
CA SER A 47 1.79 -9.07 -14.79
C SER A 47 1.77 -10.57 -14.50
N VAL A 48 2.44 -11.39 -15.33
CA VAL A 48 2.52 -12.84 -15.12
C VAL A 48 3.31 -13.20 -13.86
N ILE A 49 4.42 -12.52 -13.61
CA ILE A 49 5.27 -12.83 -12.46
C ILE A 49 4.61 -12.35 -11.16
N GLN A 50 4.11 -11.14 -11.15
CA GLN A 50 3.48 -10.58 -9.96
C GLN A 50 2.11 -11.22 -9.72
N GLY A 51 1.21 -11.21 -10.69
CA GLY A 51 -0.12 -11.77 -10.55
C GLY A 51 -0.12 -13.29 -10.42
N GLY A 52 0.64 -14.00 -11.27
CA GLY A 52 0.77 -15.45 -11.18
C GLY A 52 1.51 -15.91 -9.92
N GLY A 53 2.57 -15.21 -9.54
CA GLY A 53 3.29 -15.46 -8.29
C GLY A 53 2.43 -15.22 -7.05
N GLU A 54 1.64 -14.14 -7.05
CA GLU A 54 0.68 -13.85 -5.98
C GLU A 54 -0.39 -14.93 -5.87
N LEU A 55 -0.95 -15.37 -7.01
CA LEU A 55 -1.93 -16.44 -7.05
C LEU A 55 -1.38 -17.75 -6.43
N LEU A 56 -0.15 -18.12 -6.76
CA LEU A 56 0.50 -19.33 -6.23
C LEU A 56 0.82 -19.20 -4.74
N LEU A 57 1.43 -18.08 -4.33
CA LEU A 57 1.85 -17.87 -2.95
C LEU A 57 0.69 -17.65 -2.00
N THR A 58 -0.42 -17.09 -2.45
CA THR A 58 -1.64 -16.93 -1.65
C THR A 58 -2.16 -18.27 -1.11
N GLN A 59 -1.92 -19.37 -1.82
CA GLN A 59 -2.31 -20.70 -1.37
C GLN A 59 -1.39 -21.27 -0.29
N VAL A 60 -0.17 -20.73 -0.16
CA VAL A 60 0.85 -21.19 0.79
C VAL A 60 0.93 -20.27 1.99
N ASN A 61 1.11 -18.97 1.73
CA ASN A 61 1.26 -17.96 2.77
C ASN A 61 0.83 -16.59 2.24
N THR A 62 -0.29 -16.09 2.74
CA THR A 62 -0.87 -14.80 2.31
C THR A 62 -0.03 -13.59 2.70
N THR A 63 0.77 -13.69 3.77
CA THR A 63 1.61 -12.58 4.25
C THR A 63 2.69 -12.19 3.26
N ILE A 64 3.29 -13.18 2.57
CA ILE A 64 4.37 -12.95 1.60
C ILE A 64 3.90 -12.96 0.15
N ALA A 65 2.62 -13.25 -0.08
CA ALA A 65 2.06 -13.46 -1.41
C ALA A 65 2.26 -12.26 -2.35
N CYS A 66 2.15 -11.04 -1.86
CA CYS A 66 2.39 -9.82 -2.64
C CYS A 66 3.87 -9.44 -2.67
N PHE A 67 4.60 -9.64 -1.56
CA PHE A 67 5.96 -9.14 -1.40
C PHE A 67 6.98 -9.88 -2.27
N VAL A 68 6.95 -11.21 -2.25
CA VAL A 68 7.95 -12.02 -2.98
C VAL A 68 7.83 -11.83 -4.50
N PRO A 69 6.64 -11.90 -5.12
CA PRO A 69 6.51 -11.64 -6.56
C PRO A 69 6.90 -10.21 -6.94
N ALA A 70 6.64 -9.22 -6.09
CA ALA A 70 7.06 -7.84 -6.32
C ALA A 70 8.59 -7.70 -6.34
N CYS A 71 9.30 -8.36 -5.43
CA CYS A 71 10.77 -8.41 -5.43
C CYS A 71 11.32 -9.08 -6.70
N ILE A 72 10.73 -10.20 -7.11
CA ILE A 72 11.12 -10.90 -8.35
C ILE A 72 10.87 -10.00 -9.56
N SER A 73 9.71 -9.33 -9.62
CA SER A 73 9.37 -8.38 -10.68
C SER A 73 10.38 -7.24 -10.77
N LEU A 74 10.81 -6.70 -9.63
CA LEU A 74 11.83 -5.65 -9.58
C LEU A 74 13.17 -6.13 -10.16
N ILE A 75 13.63 -7.33 -9.80
CA ILE A 75 14.85 -7.90 -10.34
C ILE A 75 14.74 -8.06 -11.86
N ILE A 76 13.60 -8.55 -12.35
CA ILE A 76 13.36 -8.74 -13.78
C ILE A 76 13.31 -7.42 -14.53
N ILE A 77 12.70 -6.37 -13.96
CA ILE A 77 12.72 -5.02 -14.55
C ILE A 77 14.17 -4.52 -14.71
N LEU A 78 15.00 -4.71 -13.68
CA LEU A 78 16.41 -4.34 -13.76
C LEU A 78 17.19 -5.14 -14.83
N MET A 79 16.83 -6.41 -15.00
CA MET A 79 17.41 -7.25 -16.06
C MET A 79 16.92 -6.83 -17.44
N LEU A 80 15.62 -6.52 -17.60
CA LEU A 80 15.04 -6.02 -18.85
C LEU A 80 15.71 -4.72 -19.30
N GLY A 81 16.01 -3.81 -18.35
CA GLY A 81 16.73 -2.57 -18.65
C GLY A 81 18.13 -2.75 -19.24
N ARG A 82 18.73 -3.94 -19.11
CA ARG A 82 20.02 -4.30 -19.74
C ARG A 82 19.87 -4.82 -21.15
N LEU A 83 18.67 -5.24 -21.55
CA LEU A 83 18.44 -5.76 -22.91
C LEU A 83 18.52 -4.63 -23.95
N PRO A 84 19.04 -4.90 -25.15
CA PRO A 84 19.18 -3.88 -26.22
C PRO A 84 17.87 -3.18 -26.55
N ALA A 85 16.74 -3.88 -26.44
CA ALA A 85 15.41 -3.35 -26.73
C ALA A 85 14.97 -2.26 -25.75
N PHE A 86 15.44 -2.28 -24.51
CA PHE A 86 15.07 -1.36 -23.43
C PHE A 86 16.22 -0.46 -22.97
N ARG A 87 17.45 -0.71 -23.46
CA ARG A 87 18.65 0.04 -23.07
C ARG A 87 18.65 1.48 -23.57
N ASN A 88 18.09 1.70 -24.77
CA ASN A 88 18.06 3.03 -25.37
C ASN A 88 16.94 3.86 -24.77
N GLU A 89 17.28 5.05 -24.30
CA GLU A 89 16.30 6.02 -23.86
C GLU A 89 15.28 6.28 -24.96
N TRP A 90 14.02 6.25 -24.59
CA TRP A 90 12.90 6.47 -25.48
C TRP A 90 12.02 7.57 -24.91
N ASN A 91 12.04 8.72 -25.57
CA ASN A 91 11.27 9.88 -25.19
C ASN A 91 10.13 10.10 -26.16
N VAL A 92 8.93 10.34 -25.65
CA VAL A 92 7.79 10.80 -26.43
C VAL A 92 7.66 12.29 -26.18
N LYS A 93 8.02 13.09 -27.18
CA LYS A 93 8.00 14.58 -27.10
C LYS A 93 6.61 15.14 -26.74
N GLU A 94 5.55 14.41 -27.05
CA GLU A 94 4.16 14.79 -26.80
C GLU A 94 3.60 14.26 -25.45
N SER A 95 4.43 13.66 -24.60
CA SER A 95 3.97 13.12 -23.32
C SER A 95 3.80 14.23 -22.30
N GLN A 96 2.59 14.43 -21.82
CA GLN A 96 2.27 15.39 -20.75
C GLN A 96 3.06 15.15 -19.46
N ILE A 97 3.53 13.90 -19.24
CA ILE A 97 4.33 13.53 -18.06
C ILE A 97 5.77 14.03 -18.23
N MET A 98 6.30 14.05 -19.46
CA MET A 98 7.66 14.53 -19.75
C MET A 98 7.77 16.05 -19.76
N GLU A 99 6.68 16.77 -20.04
CA GLU A 99 6.63 18.23 -19.96
C GLU A 99 6.58 18.78 -18.55
N ARG A 100 6.17 17.98 -17.58
CA ARG A 100 6.33 18.33 -16.17
C ARG A 100 7.82 18.30 -15.84
N LYS A 101 8.50 19.40 -16.13
CA LYS A 101 9.75 19.76 -15.43
C LYS A 101 9.44 19.56 -13.96
N THR A 102 10.06 18.57 -13.40
CA THR A 102 9.84 18.15 -12.02
C THR A 102 10.03 19.36 -11.13
N VAL A 103 8.93 19.88 -10.58
CA VAL A 103 8.95 20.81 -9.43
C VAL A 103 9.77 20.22 -8.26
N ALA A 104 10.07 18.93 -8.32
CA ALA A 104 10.96 18.20 -7.42
C ALA A 104 12.46 18.45 -7.66
N GLN A 105 12.88 19.10 -8.78
CA GLN A 105 14.29 19.38 -9.02
C GLN A 105 14.77 20.71 -8.43
N GLU A 106 13.87 21.58 -7.97
CA GLU A 106 14.28 22.86 -7.43
C GLU A 106 14.83 22.83 -5.99
N ASP A 107 14.61 21.76 -5.22
CA ASP A 107 15.00 21.71 -3.79
C ASP A 107 16.01 20.63 -3.41
N GLY A 108 16.56 19.89 -4.32
CA GLY A 108 17.44 18.78 -4.00
C GLY A 108 18.62 18.62 -4.94
N GLU A 109 19.69 19.41 -4.77
CA GLU A 109 21.00 18.98 -5.20
C GLU A 109 21.23 17.55 -4.68
N LYS A 110 21.35 16.59 -5.61
CA LYS A 110 21.76 15.23 -5.23
C LYS A 110 23.05 15.36 -4.44
N PRO A 111 23.12 14.83 -3.22
CA PRO A 111 24.36 14.86 -2.45
C PRO A 111 25.45 14.25 -3.33
N GLU A 112 26.53 15.01 -3.58
CA GLU A 112 27.66 14.52 -4.35
C GLU A 112 28.16 13.20 -3.75
N GLY A 113 28.33 12.17 -4.59
CA GLY A 113 28.87 10.87 -4.17
C GLY A 113 27.87 9.86 -3.62
N MET A 114 26.54 10.13 -3.60
CA MET A 114 25.55 9.14 -3.20
C MET A 114 25.24 8.15 -4.34
N THR A 115 25.49 6.87 -4.12
CA THR A 115 25.08 5.81 -5.05
C THR A 115 23.61 5.45 -4.88
N LEU A 116 23.00 4.87 -5.94
CA LEU A 116 21.60 4.42 -5.88
C LEU A 116 21.35 3.43 -4.73
N VAL A 117 22.25 2.48 -4.53
CA VAL A 117 22.13 1.49 -3.44
C VAL A 117 22.13 2.19 -2.08
N GLN A 118 22.96 3.19 -1.88
CA GLN A 118 23.01 3.97 -0.64
C GLN A 118 21.73 4.77 -0.40
N ALA A 119 21.11 5.29 -1.48
CA ALA A 119 19.83 5.97 -1.40
C ALA A 119 18.67 5.01 -1.02
N PHE A 120 18.80 3.72 -1.31
CA PHE A 120 17.80 2.71 -0.99
C PHE A 120 18.02 1.99 0.35
N VAL A 121 19.05 2.35 1.13
CA VAL A 121 19.33 1.72 2.43
C VAL A 121 18.13 1.68 3.38
N PRO A 122 17.32 2.75 3.57
CA PRO A 122 16.15 2.67 4.44
C PRO A 122 15.11 1.67 3.96
N TYR A 123 14.94 1.50 2.64
CA TYR A 123 14.00 0.54 2.06
C TYR A 123 14.46 -0.90 2.23
N PHE A 124 15.76 -1.17 2.08
CA PHE A 124 16.31 -2.49 2.40
C PHE A 124 16.13 -2.83 3.88
N LEU A 125 16.40 -1.87 4.75
CA LEU A 125 16.21 -2.06 6.19
C LEU A 125 14.74 -2.31 6.53
N LEU A 126 13.83 -1.54 5.94
CA LEU A 126 12.38 -1.74 6.07
C LEU A 126 11.99 -3.17 5.66
N SER A 127 12.46 -3.61 4.50
CA SER A 127 12.16 -4.95 3.98
C SER A 127 12.68 -6.05 4.91
N VAL A 128 13.91 -5.91 5.40
CA VAL A 128 14.50 -6.90 6.33
C VAL A 128 13.73 -6.94 7.65
N ILE A 129 13.41 -5.77 8.24
CA ILE A 129 12.63 -5.70 9.49
C ILE A 129 11.25 -6.34 9.28
N ALA A 130 10.55 -5.98 8.20
CA ALA A 130 9.24 -6.53 7.91
C ALA A 130 9.27 -8.05 7.74
N LEU A 131 10.24 -8.59 6.96
CA LEU A 131 10.39 -10.02 6.78
C LEU A 131 10.69 -10.74 8.10
N VAL A 132 11.62 -10.21 8.90
CA VAL A 132 11.97 -10.84 10.19
C VAL A 132 10.77 -10.83 11.14
N VAL A 133 10.09 -9.70 11.27
CA VAL A 133 8.96 -9.60 12.22
C VAL A 133 7.75 -10.39 11.75
N LEU A 134 7.45 -10.42 10.44
CA LEU A 134 6.24 -11.07 9.94
C LEU A 134 6.41 -12.57 9.66
N LEU A 135 7.61 -13.04 9.32
CA LEU A 135 7.85 -14.45 8.97
C LEU A 135 8.44 -15.26 10.10
N VAL A 136 9.16 -14.63 11.02
CA VAL A 136 9.76 -15.36 12.16
C VAL A 136 8.76 -15.43 13.30
N GLU A 137 8.01 -16.51 13.38
CA GLU A 137 6.91 -16.71 14.30
C GLU A 137 7.25 -16.38 15.78
N PRO A 138 8.41 -16.80 16.35
CA PRO A 138 8.81 -16.42 17.70
C PRO A 138 8.94 -14.90 17.89
N VAL A 139 9.45 -14.19 16.88
CA VAL A 139 9.62 -12.73 16.91
C VAL A 139 8.27 -12.04 16.84
N HIS A 140 7.42 -12.48 15.92
CA HIS A 140 6.05 -11.96 15.78
C HIS A 140 5.26 -12.14 17.08
N THR A 141 5.28 -13.33 17.67
CA THR A 141 4.57 -13.63 18.91
C THR A 141 5.10 -12.83 20.08
N PHE A 142 6.42 -12.67 20.20
CA PHE A 142 7.03 -11.88 21.27
C PHE A 142 6.66 -10.39 21.17
N LEU A 143 6.78 -9.81 20.00
CA LEU A 143 6.47 -8.40 19.75
C LEU A 143 4.95 -8.12 19.77
N GLY A 144 4.14 -9.09 19.40
CA GLY A 144 2.69 -8.99 19.40
C GLY A 144 2.04 -9.08 20.78
N ARG A 145 2.80 -9.41 21.84
CA ARG A 145 2.29 -9.44 23.21
C ARG A 145 1.87 -8.08 23.74
N ILE A 146 2.51 -7.02 23.25
CA ILE A 146 2.20 -5.64 23.67
C ILE A 146 1.06 -5.15 22.77
N GLN A 147 -0.14 -5.15 23.35
CA GLN A 147 -1.35 -4.65 22.72
C GLN A 147 -1.91 -3.49 23.51
N ILE A 148 -2.32 -2.46 22.80
CA ILE A 148 -2.96 -1.27 23.37
C ILE A 148 -4.38 -1.22 22.83
N GLY A 149 -5.36 -1.41 23.71
CA GLY A 149 -6.77 -1.32 23.40
C GLY A 149 -7.53 -0.69 24.55
N PHE A 150 -8.68 -0.09 24.26
CA PHE A 150 -9.56 0.48 25.25
C PHE A 150 -10.79 -0.41 25.39
N SER A 151 -11.29 -0.59 26.62
CA SER A 151 -12.55 -1.27 26.86
C SER A 151 -13.71 -0.32 26.65
N PHE A 152 -14.77 -0.82 26.02
CA PHE A 152 -16.02 -0.08 25.86
C PHE A 152 -17.17 -0.92 26.45
N PRO A 153 -18.05 -0.32 27.27
CA PRO A 153 -19.24 -0.98 27.75
C PRO A 153 -20.25 -1.19 26.61
N GLU A 154 -21.20 -2.06 26.85
CA GLU A 154 -22.36 -2.20 25.98
C GLU A 154 -23.13 -0.88 25.87
N THR A 155 -23.49 -0.52 24.64
CA THR A 155 -24.27 0.68 24.35
C THR A 155 -25.39 0.35 23.39
N VAL A 156 -26.58 0.94 23.65
CA VAL A 156 -27.74 0.79 22.80
C VAL A 156 -28.10 2.15 22.21
N THR A 157 -28.26 2.21 20.90
CA THR A 157 -28.69 3.44 20.25
C THR A 157 -30.19 3.69 20.45
N GLY A 158 -30.65 4.93 20.25
CA GLY A 158 -32.09 5.27 20.33
C GLY A 158 -32.99 4.52 19.34
N TYR A 159 -32.42 3.87 18.33
CA TYR A 159 -33.12 3.05 17.35
C TYR A 159 -32.97 1.53 17.63
N GLY A 160 -32.43 1.14 18.79
CA GLY A 160 -32.32 -0.24 19.21
C GLY A 160 -31.10 -1.01 18.64
N TYR A 161 -30.14 -0.34 17.99
CA TYR A 161 -28.91 -0.98 17.58
C TYR A 161 -27.99 -1.16 18.80
N VAL A 162 -27.57 -2.41 19.04
CA VAL A 162 -26.76 -2.78 20.20
C VAL A 162 -25.30 -2.92 19.77
N ASN A 163 -24.42 -2.19 20.44
CA ASN A 163 -22.97 -2.43 20.38
C ASN A 163 -22.61 -3.25 21.62
N GLU A 164 -22.17 -4.48 21.40
CA GLU A 164 -21.76 -5.36 22.48
C GLU A 164 -20.57 -4.79 23.26
N ALA A 165 -20.46 -5.14 24.53
CA ALA A 165 -19.31 -4.79 25.35
C ALA A 165 -18.04 -5.43 24.80
N VAL A 166 -16.96 -4.65 24.68
CA VAL A 166 -15.68 -5.10 24.15
C VAL A 166 -14.58 -4.78 25.17
N GLU A 167 -13.85 -5.81 25.61
CA GLU A 167 -12.73 -5.63 26.54
C GLU A 167 -11.54 -4.88 25.94
N SER A 168 -11.31 -5.07 24.63
CA SER A 168 -10.25 -4.40 23.89
C SER A 168 -10.70 -4.07 22.47
N PHE A 169 -11.14 -2.85 22.26
CA PHE A 169 -11.62 -2.39 20.96
C PHE A 169 -10.47 -2.12 20.00
N SER A 170 -10.45 -2.83 18.86
CA SER A 170 -9.40 -2.69 17.83
C SER A 170 -7.98 -2.61 18.43
N PRO A 171 -7.51 -3.67 19.13
CA PRO A 171 -6.22 -3.61 19.80
C PRO A 171 -5.11 -3.31 18.81
N LEU A 172 -4.33 -2.27 19.11
CA LEU A 172 -3.16 -1.89 18.32
C LEU A 172 -1.95 -2.65 18.86
N SER A 173 -1.29 -3.42 18.01
CA SER A 173 0.00 -4.05 18.32
C SER A 173 1.14 -3.21 17.71
N PRO A 174 1.68 -2.21 18.43
CA PRO A 174 2.55 -1.20 17.82
C PRO A 174 3.81 -1.80 17.22
N PHE A 175 4.39 -2.84 17.84
CA PHE A 175 5.66 -3.41 17.39
C PHE A 175 5.56 -4.38 16.21
N THR A 176 4.36 -4.84 15.87
CA THR A 176 4.09 -5.65 14.67
C THR A 176 3.40 -4.85 13.58
N HIS A 177 3.12 -3.57 13.84
CA HIS A 177 2.45 -2.69 12.88
C HIS A 177 3.44 -2.10 11.88
N ALA A 178 3.05 -2.02 10.62
CA ALA A 178 3.90 -1.49 9.53
C ALA A 178 4.43 -0.08 9.78
N SER A 179 3.68 0.77 10.47
CA SER A 179 4.11 2.13 10.82
C SER A 179 5.37 2.15 11.69
N MET A 180 5.53 1.17 12.59
CA MET A 180 6.73 1.07 13.42
C MET A 180 7.95 0.67 12.58
N PHE A 181 7.78 -0.24 11.61
CA PHE A 181 8.88 -0.63 10.70
C PHE A 181 9.33 0.57 9.86
N LEU A 182 8.37 1.35 9.34
CA LEU A 182 8.64 2.59 8.63
C LEU A 182 9.37 3.62 9.50
N LEU A 183 8.94 3.79 10.74
CA LEU A 183 9.57 4.71 11.69
C LEU A 183 11.03 4.30 11.97
N ILE A 184 11.25 3.03 12.33
CA ILE A 184 12.60 2.51 12.65
C ILE A 184 13.52 2.62 11.43
N SER A 185 13.05 2.20 10.24
CA SER A 185 13.85 2.26 9.01
C SER A 185 14.18 3.69 8.60
N SER A 186 13.22 4.62 8.77
CA SER A 186 13.42 6.05 8.48
C SER A 186 14.43 6.68 9.44
N LEU A 187 14.32 6.41 10.73
CA LEU A 187 15.28 6.91 11.74
C LEU A 187 16.68 6.34 11.50
N ALA A 188 16.80 5.05 11.24
CA ALA A 188 18.07 4.41 10.94
C ALA A 188 18.68 4.97 9.64
N GLY A 189 17.87 5.16 8.60
CA GLY A 189 18.28 5.81 7.36
C GLY A 189 18.78 7.25 7.59
N MET A 190 18.06 8.02 8.39
CA MET A 190 18.46 9.38 8.76
C MET A 190 19.80 9.41 9.50
N ILE A 191 20.02 8.47 10.45
CA ILE A 191 21.29 8.34 11.16
C ILE A 191 22.41 7.96 10.18
N TYR A 192 22.15 7.04 9.27
CA TYR A 192 23.10 6.62 8.25
C TYR A 192 23.51 7.78 7.35
N TYR A 193 22.56 8.53 6.81
CA TYR A 193 22.83 9.68 5.94
C TYR A 193 23.55 10.82 6.67
N ARG A 194 23.23 11.03 7.96
CA ARG A 194 23.93 12.00 8.79
C ARG A 194 25.40 11.60 9.01
N LYS A 195 25.66 10.32 9.30
CA LYS A 195 27.04 9.80 9.46
C LYS A 195 27.88 9.94 8.19
N LYS A 196 27.24 9.82 7.02
CA LYS A 196 27.88 10.02 5.71
C LYS A 196 28.05 11.49 5.32
N GLY A 197 27.56 12.44 6.14
CA GLY A 197 27.66 13.86 5.86
C GLY A 197 26.68 14.40 4.83
N TRP A 198 25.76 13.59 4.34
CA TRP A 198 24.76 14.01 3.35
C TRP A 198 23.63 14.87 3.94
N ILE A 199 23.44 14.85 5.24
CA ILE A 199 22.51 15.75 5.93
C ILE A 199 23.30 16.86 6.61
N LYS A 200 23.15 18.10 6.15
CA LYS A 200 23.78 19.29 6.73
C LYS A 200 23.28 19.53 8.17
N LYS A 201 24.10 20.17 9.02
CA LYS A 201 23.70 20.58 10.37
C LYS A 201 22.41 21.42 10.30
N GLY A 202 21.41 21.07 11.12
CA GLY A 202 20.07 21.70 11.09
C GLY A 202 19.11 21.14 10.05
N GLY A 203 19.54 20.26 9.15
CA GLY A 203 18.69 19.66 8.10
C GLY A 203 17.62 18.72 8.66
N ILE A 204 17.88 18.05 9.80
CA ILE A 204 16.94 17.11 10.42
C ILE A 204 15.62 17.80 10.80
N GLY A 205 15.70 18.96 11.46
CA GLY A 205 14.49 19.73 11.82
C GLY A 205 13.67 20.14 10.58
N ARG A 206 14.37 20.57 9.53
CA ARG A 206 13.72 20.92 8.26
C ARG A 206 13.04 19.71 7.59
N ILE A 207 13.70 18.55 7.59
CA ILE A 207 13.12 17.30 7.06
C ILE A 207 11.86 16.93 7.85
N PHE A 208 11.92 17.01 9.19
CA PHE A 208 10.78 16.69 10.05
C PHE A 208 9.61 17.66 9.83
N ILE A 209 9.85 18.96 9.82
CA ILE A 209 8.81 19.97 9.56
C ILE A 209 8.18 19.77 8.20
N ARG A 210 9.01 19.52 7.17
CA ARG A 210 8.50 19.24 5.81
C ARG A 210 7.68 17.96 5.76
N ALA A 211 8.12 16.88 6.41
CA ALA A 211 7.37 15.63 6.49
C ALA A 211 6.00 15.83 7.15
N VAL A 212 5.95 16.52 8.29
CA VAL A 212 4.70 16.85 8.99
C VAL A 212 3.79 17.70 8.09
N SER A 213 4.32 18.76 7.49
CA SER A 213 3.55 19.65 6.61
C SER A 213 2.96 18.92 5.40
N MET A 214 3.72 17.99 4.80
CA MET A 214 3.23 17.20 3.65
C MET A 214 2.21 16.12 4.06
N THR A 215 2.34 15.56 5.28
CA THR A 215 1.45 14.49 5.76
C THR A 215 0.17 15.03 6.38
N MET A 216 0.20 16.25 6.94
CA MET A 216 -0.93 16.82 7.69
C MET A 216 -2.25 16.83 6.90
N PRO A 217 -2.32 17.29 5.63
CA PRO A 217 -3.59 17.32 4.89
C PRO A 217 -4.19 15.91 4.71
N SER A 218 -3.36 14.96 4.30
CA SER A 218 -3.79 13.57 4.11
C SER A 218 -4.12 12.90 5.44
N GLY A 219 -3.34 13.14 6.48
CA GLY A 219 -3.58 12.62 7.83
C GLY A 219 -4.91 13.10 8.40
N MET A 220 -5.22 14.40 8.29
CA MET A 220 -6.49 14.95 8.74
C MET A 220 -7.68 14.37 7.96
N ALA A 221 -7.53 14.18 6.65
CA ALA A 221 -8.56 13.55 5.83
C ALA A 221 -8.82 12.09 6.27
N ILE A 222 -7.77 11.31 6.50
CA ILE A 222 -7.88 9.92 6.96
C ILE A 222 -8.54 9.86 8.35
N ILE A 223 -8.13 10.70 9.27
CA ILE A 223 -8.75 10.78 10.61
C ILE A 223 -10.25 11.07 10.49
N GLY A 224 -10.64 12.04 9.66
CA GLY A 224 -12.04 12.36 9.43
C GLY A 224 -12.84 11.19 8.85
N LEU A 225 -12.29 10.50 7.86
CA LEU A 225 -12.90 9.31 7.25
C LEU A 225 -13.04 8.15 8.25
N VAL A 226 -12.01 7.89 9.07
CA VAL A 226 -12.05 6.82 10.09
C VAL A 226 -13.10 7.14 11.15
N ILE A 227 -13.16 8.39 11.64
CA ILE A 227 -14.20 8.83 12.59
C ILE A 227 -15.59 8.63 12.00
N MET A 228 -15.83 9.09 10.77
CA MET A 228 -17.10 8.91 10.07
C MET A 228 -17.47 7.42 9.96
N SER A 229 -16.53 6.58 9.53
CA SER A 229 -16.74 5.14 9.42
C SER A 229 -17.13 4.49 10.77
N LYS A 230 -16.42 4.84 11.84
CA LYS A 230 -16.72 4.31 13.19
C LYS A 230 -18.08 4.77 13.71
N ILE A 231 -18.47 6.03 13.44
CA ILE A 231 -19.80 6.53 13.78
C ILE A 231 -20.88 5.75 13.01
N MET A 232 -20.72 5.58 11.69
CA MET A 232 -21.67 4.84 10.86
C MET A 232 -21.81 3.38 11.30
N ALA A 233 -20.70 2.72 11.65
CA ALA A 233 -20.73 1.36 12.17
C ALA A 233 -21.43 1.30 13.54
N GLY A 234 -21.08 2.18 14.48
CA GLY A 234 -21.63 2.18 15.83
C GLY A 234 -23.10 2.64 15.93
N THR A 235 -23.61 3.32 14.91
CA THR A 235 -25.03 3.72 14.85
C THR A 235 -25.90 2.74 14.05
N GLY A 236 -25.33 1.69 13.46
CA GLY A 236 -26.03 0.73 12.63
C GLY A 236 -26.35 1.22 11.19
N GLN A 237 -25.90 2.42 10.82
CA GLN A 237 -26.16 2.99 9.48
C GLN A 237 -25.55 2.11 8.37
N THR A 238 -24.39 1.52 8.61
CA THR A 238 -23.74 0.63 7.64
C THR A 238 -24.60 -0.59 7.34
N GLU A 239 -25.23 -1.19 8.34
CA GLU A 239 -26.11 -2.34 8.20
C GLU A 239 -27.41 -1.97 7.46
N VAL A 240 -28.04 -0.85 7.82
CA VAL A 240 -29.23 -0.35 7.11
C VAL A 240 -28.94 -0.07 5.65
N LEU A 241 -27.78 0.55 5.35
CA LEU A 241 -27.36 0.82 3.98
C LEU A 241 -27.10 -0.47 3.20
N ALA A 242 -26.37 -1.43 3.79
CA ALA A 242 -26.10 -2.72 3.15
C ALA A 242 -27.38 -3.49 2.84
N ASN A 243 -28.30 -3.58 3.79
CA ASN A 243 -29.58 -4.25 3.62
C ASN A 243 -30.44 -3.51 2.58
N GLY A 244 -30.47 -2.18 2.59
CA GLY A 244 -31.15 -1.38 1.59
C GLY A 244 -30.65 -1.65 0.17
N ILE A 245 -29.34 -1.63 -0.02
CA ILE A 245 -28.71 -1.94 -1.30
C ILE A 245 -29.02 -3.37 -1.73
N ALA A 246 -28.89 -4.35 -0.84
CA ALA A 246 -29.19 -5.75 -1.16
C ALA A 246 -30.64 -5.97 -1.58
N ASN A 247 -31.58 -5.33 -0.88
CA ASN A 247 -33.01 -5.41 -1.19
C ASN A 247 -33.37 -4.78 -2.53
N VAL A 248 -32.77 -3.63 -2.88
CA VAL A 248 -33.03 -2.93 -4.14
C VAL A 248 -32.39 -3.64 -5.32
N LEU A 249 -31.17 -4.11 -5.17
CA LEU A 249 -30.40 -4.70 -6.26
C LEU A 249 -30.66 -6.19 -6.45
N GLY A 250 -31.13 -6.92 -5.43
CA GLY A 250 -31.41 -8.35 -5.51
C GLY A 250 -30.24 -9.13 -6.14
N LYS A 251 -30.53 -9.90 -7.21
CA LYS A 251 -29.50 -10.70 -7.91
C LYS A 251 -28.43 -9.86 -8.63
N VAL A 252 -28.71 -8.60 -8.95
CA VAL A 252 -27.77 -7.69 -9.63
C VAL A 252 -26.68 -7.22 -8.66
N TYR A 253 -26.89 -7.38 -7.35
CA TYR A 253 -25.91 -7.04 -6.32
C TYR A 253 -24.52 -7.60 -6.61
N VAL A 254 -24.42 -8.85 -7.10
CA VAL A 254 -23.15 -9.51 -7.40
C VAL A 254 -22.32 -8.74 -8.44
N ILE A 255 -22.98 -8.19 -9.47
CA ILE A 255 -22.33 -7.40 -10.54
C ILE A 255 -21.89 -6.03 -10.01
N LEU A 256 -22.68 -5.44 -9.12
CA LEU A 256 -22.41 -4.12 -8.55
C LEU A 256 -21.55 -4.16 -7.29
N SER A 257 -21.31 -5.34 -6.71
CA SER A 257 -20.50 -5.49 -5.48
C SER A 257 -19.10 -4.88 -5.55
N PRO A 258 -18.35 -4.87 -6.67
CA PRO A 258 -17.07 -4.18 -6.76
C PRO A 258 -17.20 -2.66 -6.60
N PHE A 259 -18.27 -2.06 -7.13
CA PHE A 259 -18.51 -0.62 -6.97
C PHE A 259 -18.94 -0.27 -5.55
N ILE A 260 -19.71 -1.13 -4.91
CA ILE A 260 -20.11 -0.99 -3.51
C ILE A 260 -18.87 -1.12 -2.60
N GLY A 261 -18.00 -2.09 -2.90
CA GLY A 261 -16.71 -2.24 -2.22
C GLY A 261 -15.81 -1.02 -2.40
N LEU A 262 -15.76 -0.45 -3.61
CA LEU A 262 -15.04 0.79 -3.88
C LEU A 262 -15.58 1.97 -3.06
N LEU A 263 -16.90 2.15 -3.02
CA LEU A 263 -17.55 3.16 -2.19
C LEU A 263 -17.26 2.93 -0.71
N GLY A 264 -17.35 1.69 -0.24
CA GLY A 264 -17.00 1.32 1.12
C GLY A 264 -15.55 1.68 1.46
N SER A 265 -14.60 1.31 0.63
CA SER A 265 -13.18 1.66 0.80
C SER A 265 -12.95 3.17 0.79
N PHE A 266 -13.64 3.90 -0.08
CA PHE A 266 -13.58 5.35 -0.14
C PHE A 266 -14.11 5.99 1.15
N MET A 267 -15.26 5.51 1.66
CA MET A 267 -15.88 6.02 2.87
C MET A 267 -15.09 5.67 4.14
N THR A 268 -14.46 4.49 4.18
CA THR A 268 -13.65 4.07 5.34
C THR A 268 -12.21 4.56 5.29
N GLY A 269 -11.76 5.08 4.15
CA GLY A 269 -10.38 5.54 3.94
C GLY A 269 -9.34 4.42 3.97
N SER A 270 -9.77 3.18 4.07
CA SER A 270 -8.88 2.01 4.17
C SER A 270 -9.59 0.75 3.70
N ASN A 271 -8.84 -0.18 3.12
CA ASN A 271 -9.26 -1.55 2.82
C ASN A 271 -9.06 -2.51 4.02
N MET A 272 -9.06 -1.99 5.23
CA MET A 272 -8.94 -2.81 6.43
C MET A 272 -10.30 -3.33 6.89
#